data_d1e42389c210d4ae53649aecaf0d51d6
#
_entry.id   d1e42389c210d4ae53649aecaf0d51d6
#
_cell.length_a   1.000
_cell.length_b   1.000
_cell.length_c   1.000
_cell.angle_alpha   90.00
_cell.angle_beta   90.00
_cell.angle_gamma   90.00
#
_symmetry.space_group_name_H-M   'P 1'
#
loop_
_entity.id
_entity.type
_entity.pdbx_description
1 polymer ?
#
loop_
_entity_poly.entity_id
_entity_poly.type
_entity_poly.pdbx_seq_one_letter_code
_entity_poly.pdbx_strand_id
1 'polypeptide(L)'
;MKKNISIIACISKNNALGKNNELLYHLPNDMKMFKQITTGNTVIMGSKTYFSFPKGALPNRENIVISHSDLDLKDAKVCHSIQEAIDSAINENIFIIGGGQIYKQCLDIADTMYLTIVDNIAEDVDTFFPEWGNEWKKAEDSPREADEKHKYNYSFTIWKK
;
A
#
# COMPACT_ATOMS: atom_id res chain seq x y z
N MET A 1 4.74 11.53 20.41
CA MET A 1 4.76 10.10 20.03
C MET A 1 5.44 9.97 18.66
N LYS A 2 6.43 9.10 18.59
CA LYS A 2 7.12 8.82 17.33
C LYS A 2 6.24 7.91 16.47
N LYS A 3 6.03 8.29 15.22
CA LYS A 3 5.21 7.50 14.29
C LYS A 3 6.10 6.71 13.34
N ASN A 4 5.75 5.44 13.15
CA ASN A 4 6.43 4.53 12.23
C ASN A 4 5.66 4.53 10.92
N ILE A 5 6.31 4.92 9.85
CA ILE A 5 5.67 5.03 8.54
C ILE A 5 6.16 3.90 7.64
N SER A 6 5.23 3.05 7.24
CA SER A 6 5.51 1.90 6.37
C SER A 6 4.71 2.01 5.09
N ILE A 7 5.30 1.53 4.01
CA ILE A 7 4.61 1.37 2.73
C ILE A 7 4.25 -0.10 2.59
N ILE A 8 3.05 -0.38 2.12
CA ILE A 8 2.63 -1.75 1.80
C ILE A 8 2.03 -1.77 0.40
N ALA A 9 2.54 -2.64 -0.46
CA ALA A 9 2.13 -2.73 -1.86
C ALA A 9 2.35 -4.11 -2.45
N CYS A 10 1.59 -4.41 -3.49
CA CYS A 10 1.79 -5.60 -4.32
C CYS A 10 2.16 -5.12 -5.72
N ILE A 11 3.32 -5.52 -6.22
CA ILE A 11 3.85 -5.06 -7.51
C ILE A 11 4.30 -6.23 -8.37
N SER A 12 4.35 -6.02 -9.69
CA SER A 12 4.99 -6.95 -10.61
C SER A 12 6.51 -6.78 -10.58
N LYS A 13 7.23 -7.62 -11.28
CA LYS A 13 8.69 -7.50 -11.43
C LYS A 13 9.11 -6.16 -12.03
N ASN A 14 8.28 -5.58 -12.88
CA ASN A 14 8.56 -4.28 -13.51
C ASN A 14 7.85 -3.13 -12.77
N ASN A 15 7.60 -3.30 -11.48
CA ASN A 15 7.02 -2.28 -10.59
C ASN A 15 5.60 -1.84 -10.94
N ALA A 16 4.87 -2.61 -11.70
CA ALA A 16 3.50 -2.26 -12.07
C ALA A 16 2.56 -2.45 -10.86
N LEU A 17 1.67 -1.48 -10.65
CA LEU A 17 0.68 -1.49 -9.58
C LEU A 17 -0.71 -1.84 -10.08
N GLY A 18 -1.13 -1.28 -11.20
CA GLY A 18 -2.49 -1.45 -11.64
C GLY A 18 -2.80 -0.81 -12.97
N LYS A 19 -4.06 -0.98 -13.36
CA LYS A 19 -4.63 -0.39 -14.56
C LYS A 19 -6.07 0.00 -14.27
N ASN A 20 -6.47 1.20 -14.71
CA ASN A 20 -7.85 1.71 -14.52
C ASN A 20 -8.30 1.64 -13.06
N ASN A 21 -7.39 1.94 -12.12
CA ASN A 21 -7.62 1.92 -10.66
C ASN A 21 -7.95 0.54 -10.10
N GLU A 22 -7.62 -0.53 -10.83
CA GLU A 22 -7.81 -1.90 -10.37
C GLU A 22 -6.48 -2.59 -10.11
N LEU A 23 -6.48 -3.50 -9.14
CA LEU A 23 -5.30 -4.33 -8.84
C LEU A 23 -5.03 -5.28 -9.99
N LEU A 24 -3.74 -5.49 -10.29
CA LEU A 24 -3.32 -6.42 -11.34
C LEU A 24 -3.49 -7.88 -10.96
N TYR A 25 -3.31 -8.19 -9.67
CA TYR A 25 -3.24 -9.57 -9.21
C TYR A 25 -4.24 -9.82 -8.09
N HIS A 26 -4.89 -10.96 -8.16
CA HIS A 26 -5.73 -11.46 -7.07
C HIS A 26 -4.93 -12.54 -6.33
N LEU A 27 -4.37 -12.18 -5.18
CA LEU A 27 -3.55 -13.08 -4.36
C LEU A 27 -4.18 -13.21 -2.97
N PRO A 28 -4.95 -14.27 -2.72
CA PRO A 28 -5.62 -14.43 -1.41
C PRO A 28 -4.67 -14.38 -0.21
N ASN A 29 -3.48 -14.95 -0.33
CA ASN A 29 -2.50 -14.92 0.75
C ASN A 29 -1.97 -13.52 1.00
N ASP A 30 -1.81 -12.72 -0.06
CA ASP A 30 -1.39 -11.32 0.07
C ASP A 30 -2.47 -10.48 0.75
N MET A 31 -3.70 -10.66 0.38
CA MET A 31 -4.84 -9.96 1.00
C MET A 31 -4.95 -10.30 2.48
N LYS A 32 -4.72 -11.56 2.85
CA LYS A 32 -4.74 -12.03 4.22
C LYS A 32 -3.60 -11.41 5.04
N MET A 33 -2.40 -11.38 4.48
CA MET A 33 -1.22 -10.77 5.11
C MET A 33 -1.43 -9.27 5.31
N PHE A 34 -1.94 -8.58 4.30
CA PHE A 34 -2.28 -7.15 4.36
C PHE A 34 -3.22 -6.86 5.54
N LYS A 35 -4.28 -7.65 5.65
CA LYS A 35 -5.24 -7.51 6.74
C LYS A 35 -4.58 -7.74 8.10
N GLN A 36 -3.75 -8.76 8.24
CA GLN A 36 -3.06 -9.07 9.49
C GLN A 36 -2.10 -7.95 9.91
N ILE A 37 -1.36 -7.39 8.97
CA ILE A 37 -0.38 -6.34 9.26
C ILE A 37 -1.06 -5.02 9.63
N THR A 38 -2.12 -4.65 8.92
CA THR A 38 -2.73 -3.32 9.07
C THR A 38 -3.81 -3.22 10.12
N THR A 39 -4.44 -4.32 10.52
CA THR A 39 -5.54 -4.32 11.50
C THR A 39 -5.09 -3.72 12.83
N GLY A 40 -5.88 -2.80 13.39
CA GLY A 40 -5.57 -2.10 14.63
C GLY A 40 -4.67 -0.89 14.45
N ASN A 41 -4.28 -0.58 13.22
CA ASN A 41 -3.38 0.52 12.90
C ASN A 41 -4.05 1.56 12.01
N THR A 42 -3.27 2.54 11.54
CA THR A 42 -3.74 3.58 10.63
C THR A 42 -3.35 3.24 9.20
N VAL A 43 -4.29 3.38 8.26
CA VAL A 43 -4.01 3.27 6.83
C VAL A 43 -4.27 4.62 6.16
N ILE A 44 -3.33 5.07 5.34
CA ILE A 44 -3.42 6.32 4.58
C ILE A 44 -3.45 5.98 3.09
N MET A 45 -4.39 6.59 2.37
CA MET A 45 -4.60 6.30 0.95
C MET A 45 -5.06 7.55 0.20
N GLY A 46 -4.90 7.52 -1.11
CA GLY A 46 -5.52 8.52 -1.97
C GLY A 46 -7.00 8.23 -2.19
N SER A 47 -7.73 9.22 -2.69
CA SER A 47 -9.19 9.10 -2.90
C SER A 47 -9.55 8.01 -3.90
N LYS A 48 -8.76 7.84 -4.96
CA LYS A 48 -9.02 6.80 -5.96
C LYS A 48 -8.92 5.39 -5.35
N THR A 49 -7.97 5.17 -4.47
CA THR A 49 -7.84 3.91 -3.76
C THR A 49 -9.04 3.66 -2.85
N TYR A 50 -9.46 4.67 -2.11
CA TYR A 50 -10.64 4.56 -1.27
C TYR A 50 -11.88 4.16 -2.07
N PHE A 51 -12.13 4.84 -3.19
CA PHE A 51 -13.30 4.56 -4.03
C PHE A 51 -13.20 3.24 -4.79
N SER A 52 -12.02 2.61 -4.84
CA SER A 52 -11.86 1.28 -5.42
C SER A 52 -12.33 0.16 -4.48
N PHE A 53 -12.48 0.45 -3.19
CA PHE A 53 -12.92 -0.54 -2.22
C PHE A 53 -14.44 -0.72 -2.30
N PRO A 54 -14.92 -1.96 -2.48
CA PRO A 54 -16.36 -2.19 -2.67
C PRO A 54 -17.20 -1.89 -1.43
N LYS A 55 -16.60 -1.91 -0.24
CA LYS A 55 -17.32 -1.69 1.04
C LYS A 55 -16.88 -0.42 1.76
N GLY A 56 -16.16 0.49 1.08
CA GLY A 56 -15.66 1.71 1.71
C GLY A 56 -14.46 1.46 2.61
N ALA A 57 -14.41 2.13 3.76
CA ALA A 57 -13.28 2.05 4.68
C ALA A 57 -12.98 0.64 5.13
N LEU A 58 -11.71 0.34 5.34
CA LEU A 58 -11.26 -0.97 5.81
C LEU A 58 -11.62 -1.12 7.30
N PRO A 59 -12.28 -2.21 7.70
CA PRO A 59 -12.73 -2.38 9.08
C PRO A 59 -11.57 -2.55 10.05
N ASN A 60 -11.79 -2.13 11.30
CA ASN A 60 -10.84 -2.27 12.41
C ASN A 60 -9.51 -1.55 12.20
N ARG A 61 -9.54 -0.48 11.42
CA ARG A 61 -8.37 0.37 11.13
C ARG A 61 -8.82 1.82 11.09
N GLU A 62 -7.92 2.73 11.44
CA GLU A 62 -8.16 4.15 11.20
C GLU A 62 -7.90 4.43 9.73
N ASN A 63 -8.92 4.83 8.97
CA ASN A 63 -8.79 5.13 7.54
C ASN A 63 -8.66 6.64 7.36
N ILE A 64 -7.59 7.07 6.68
CA ILE A 64 -7.36 8.48 6.34
C ILE A 64 -7.21 8.56 4.83
N VAL A 65 -8.02 9.41 4.21
CA VAL A 65 -8.03 9.61 2.76
C VAL A 65 -7.46 10.97 2.44
N ILE A 66 -6.48 11.02 1.56
CA ILE A 66 -5.89 12.26 1.09
C ILE A 66 -6.62 12.69 -0.19
N SER A 67 -7.14 13.91 -0.20
CA SER A 67 -7.85 14.46 -1.34
C SER A 67 -7.59 15.95 -1.45
N HIS A 68 -7.52 16.46 -2.68
CA HIS A 68 -7.46 17.91 -2.92
C HIS A 68 -8.84 18.55 -2.78
N SER A 69 -9.89 17.76 -2.82
CA SER A 69 -11.27 18.22 -2.68
C SER A 69 -11.78 17.97 -1.27
N ASP A 70 -12.78 18.72 -0.86
CA ASP A 70 -13.48 18.47 0.39
C ASP A 70 -14.45 17.32 0.16
N LEU A 71 -14.11 16.14 0.64
CA LEU A 71 -14.95 14.97 0.58
C LEU A 71 -15.68 14.81 1.91
N ASP A 72 -16.93 14.36 1.86
CA ASP A 72 -17.71 14.02 3.04
C ASP A 72 -17.83 12.51 3.13
N LEU A 73 -16.91 11.89 3.86
CA LEU A 73 -16.86 10.45 4.05
C LEU A 73 -17.26 10.11 5.48
N LYS A 74 -18.24 9.23 5.61
CA LYS A 74 -18.79 8.87 6.94
C LYS A 74 -17.90 7.91 7.72
N ASP A 75 -17.07 7.14 7.00
CA ASP A 75 -16.29 6.04 7.57
C ASP A 75 -14.79 6.28 7.50
N ALA A 76 -14.34 7.47 7.08
CA ALA A 76 -12.93 7.80 6.95
C ALA A 76 -12.70 9.28 7.22
N LYS A 77 -11.50 9.59 7.70
CA LYS A 77 -11.04 10.96 7.89
C LYS A 77 -10.49 11.47 6.55
N VAL A 78 -10.79 12.72 6.20
CA VAL A 78 -10.28 13.34 4.98
C VAL A 78 -9.21 14.37 5.34
N CYS A 79 -8.05 14.27 4.72
CA CYS A 79 -6.95 15.22 4.87
C CYS A 79 -6.51 15.69 3.48
N HIS A 80 -5.82 16.83 3.43
CA HIS A 80 -5.43 17.44 2.17
C HIS A 80 -3.95 17.29 1.84
N SER A 81 -3.16 16.72 2.76
CA SER A 81 -1.74 16.46 2.54
C SER A 81 -1.28 15.24 3.34
N ILE A 82 -0.13 14.70 2.94
CA ILE A 82 0.54 13.60 3.66
C ILE A 82 0.83 14.02 5.10
N GLN A 83 1.39 15.21 5.29
CA GLN A 83 1.78 15.69 6.61
C GLN A 83 0.56 15.85 7.53
N GLU A 84 -0.53 16.40 7.02
CA GLU A 84 -1.78 16.52 7.77
C GLU A 84 -2.29 15.13 8.18
N ALA A 85 -2.25 14.17 7.27
CA ALA A 85 -2.69 12.79 7.54
C ALA A 85 -1.85 12.14 8.63
N ILE A 86 -0.54 12.27 8.57
CA ILE A 86 0.37 11.71 9.57
C ILE A 86 0.13 12.35 10.93
N ASP A 87 0.01 13.67 10.97
CA ASP A 87 -0.21 14.41 12.21
C ASP A 87 -1.54 14.06 12.87
N SER A 88 -2.56 13.74 12.07
CA SER A 88 -3.90 13.44 12.58
C SER A 88 -4.08 11.99 12.98
N ALA A 89 -3.16 11.11 12.61
CA ALA A 89 -3.27 9.67 12.91
C ALA A 89 -3.19 9.43 14.41
N ILE A 90 -4.09 8.58 14.91
CA ILE A 90 -4.17 8.27 16.34
C ILE A 90 -3.25 7.10 16.73
N ASN A 91 -2.81 6.31 15.77
CA ASN A 91 -1.95 5.16 16.01
C ASN A 91 -0.49 5.48 15.72
N GLU A 92 0.41 4.79 16.41
CA GLU A 92 1.85 4.92 16.19
C GLU A 92 2.27 4.34 14.84
N ASN A 93 1.68 3.22 14.45
CA ASN A 93 2.01 2.54 13.19
C ASN A 93 1.07 2.99 12.07
N ILE A 94 1.66 3.53 11.01
CA ILE A 94 0.96 4.08 9.87
C ILE A 94 1.39 3.32 8.62
N PHE A 95 0.40 2.86 7.84
CA PHE A 95 0.64 2.14 6.59
C PHE A 95 0.12 2.94 5.41
N ILE A 96 0.99 3.22 4.46
CA ILE A 96 0.66 3.89 3.21
C ILE A 96 0.24 2.81 2.22
N ILE A 97 -1.01 2.86 1.76
CA ILE A 97 -1.58 1.75 0.97
C ILE A 97 -1.89 2.10 -0.48
N GLY A 98 -1.53 3.28 -0.92
CA GLY A 98 -1.63 3.63 -2.34
C GLY A 98 -2.46 4.89 -2.62
N GLY A 99 -2.62 5.26 -3.83
CA GLY A 99 -1.98 4.66 -5.03
C GLY A 99 -0.62 5.21 -5.36
N GLY A 100 -0.26 5.12 -6.65
CA GLY A 100 1.08 5.44 -7.10
C GLY A 100 1.59 6.81 -6.71
N GLN A 101 0.74 7.85 -6.80
CA GLN A 101 1.08 9.22 -6.40
C GLN A 101 1.39 9.31 -4.91
N ILE A 102 0.62 8.61 -4.09
CA ILE A 102 0.80 8.61 -2.64
C ILE A 102 2.07 7.85 -2.25
N TYR A 103 2.33 6.72 -2.87
CA TYR A 103 3.58 5.98 -2.67
C TYR A 103 4.79 6.85 -3.00
N LYS A 104 4.75 7.56 -4.11
CA LYS A 104 5.84 8.44 -4.54
C LYS A 104 6.12 9.54 -3.53
N GLN A 105 5.09 10.14 -2.98
CA GLN A 105 5.22 11.20 -1.97
C GLN A 105 5.75 10.69 -0.64
N CYS A 106 5.51 9.42 -0.32
CA CYS A 106 5.86 8.86 0.98
C CYS A 106 7.20 8.12 1.00
N LEU A 107 7.80 7.87 -0.14
CA LEU A 107 9.02 7.06 -0.22
C LEU A 107 10.17 7.64 0.62
N ASP A 108 10.31 8.96 0.66
CA ASP A 108 11.37 9.63 1.40
C ASP A 108 11.16 9.60 2.92
N ILE A 109 9.91 9.56 3.35
CA ILE A 109 9.58 9.64 4.79
C ILE A 109 9.31 8.28 5.42
N ALA A 110 9.10 7.24 4.61
CA ALA A 110 8.87 5.89 5.11
C ALA A 110 10.19 5.27 5.59
N ASP A 111 10.10 4.43 6.59
CA ASP A 111 11.26 3.69 7.13
C ASP A 111 11.22 2.20 6.80
N THR A 112 10.07 1.69 6.38
CA THR A 112 9.87 0.27 6.05
C THR A 112 8.97 0.14 4.84
N MET A 113 9.28 -0.82 3.96
CA MET A 113 8.39 -1.21 2.87
C MET A 113 8.08 -2.70 2.95
N TYR A 114 6.80 -3.03 2.91
CA TYR A 114 6.31 -4.40 2.76
C TYR A 114 5.89 -4.55 1.29
N LEU A 115 6.71 -5.20 0.49
CA LEU A 115 6.45 -5.35 -0.94
C LEU A 115 6.24 -6.82 -1.29
N THR A 116 5.04 -7.14 -1.76
CA THR A 116 4.78 -8.42 -2.41
C THR A 116 5.16 -8.25 -3.87
N ILE A 117 6.14 -9.02 -4.31
CA ILE A 117 6.66 -8.93 -5.68
C ILE A 117 6.23 -10.17 -6.45
N VAL A 118 5.43 -9.97 -7.48
CA VAL A 118 4.89 -11.05 -8.30
C VAL A 118 5.84 -11.34 -9.46
N ASP A 119 6.16 -12.62 -9.65
CA ASP A 119 7.08 -13.07 -10.71
C ASP A 119 6.39 -13.03 -12.07
N ASN A 120 6.12 -11.83 -12.53
CA ASN A 120 5.45 -11.57 -13.80
C ASN A 120 5.81 -10.16 -14.27
N ILE A 121 6.06 -10.04 -15.56
CA ILE A 121 6.22 -8.73 -16.21
C ILE A 121 4.86 -8.31 -16.69
N ALA A 122 4.29 -7.28 -16.08
CA ALA A 122 2.96 -6.81 -16.43
C ALA A 122 3.03 -5.89 -17.65
N GLU A 123 2.14 -6.14 -18.61
CA GLU A 123 2.01 -5.33 -19.81
C GLU A 123 0.70 -4.53 -19.74
N ASP A 124 0.62 -3.47 -20.54
CA ASP A 124 -0.60 -2.67 -20.67
C ASP A 124 -1.10 -2.16 -19.31
N VAL A 125 -0.20 -1.59 -18.52
CA VAL A 125 -0.49 -1.01 -17.20
C VAL A 125 -0.28 0.49 -17.25
N ASP A 126 -0.98 1.22 -16.40
CA ASP A 126 -0.92 2.69 -16.37
C ASP A 126 -0.36 3.27 -15.07
N THR A 127 -0.17 2.43 -14.05
CA THR A 127 0.29 2.90 -12.73
C THR A 127 1.45 2.05 -12.25
N PHE A 128 2.53 2.73 -11.84
CA PHE A 128 3.75 2.07 -11.37
C PHE A 128 4.12 2.53 -9.97
N PHE A 129 4.70 1.60 -9.21
CA PHE A 129 5.34 1.91 -7.94
C PHE A 129 6.64 2.68 -8.24
N PRO A 130 7.00 3.71 -7.44
CA PRO A 130 8.21 4.50 -7.69
C PRO A 130 9.47 3.65 -7.51
N GLU A 131 10.51 3.97 -8.26
CA GLU A 131 11.82 3.35 -8.06
C GLU A 131 12.40 3.82 -6.73
N TRP A 132 13.08 2.92 -6.04
CA TRP A 132 13.74 3.26 -4.77
C TRP A 132 15.26 3.10 -4.90
N GLY A 133 15.97 3.84 -4.07
CA GLY A 133 17.43 3.88 -4.14
C GLY A 133 18.13 2.88 -3.22
N ASN A 134 19.44 3.00 -3.18
CA ASN A 134 20.32 2.07 -2.44
C ASN A 134 20.23 2.22 -0.92
N GLU A 135 19.60 3.27 -0.41
CA GLU A 135 19.34 3.44 1.01
C GLU A 135 18.38 2.38 1.56
N TRP A 136 17.61 1.76 0.68
CA TRP A 136 16.72 0.66 1.03
C TRP A 136 17.43 -0.67 0.89
N LYS A 137 17.39 -1.48 1.97
CA LYS A 137 17.99 -2.81 1.99
C LYS A 137 16.91 -3.86 2.22
N LYS A 138 16.96 -4.93 1.46
CA LYS A 138 16.02 -6.04 1.62
C LYS A 138 16.37 -6.79 2.91
N ALA A 139 15.49 -6.69 3.91
CA ALA A 139 15.67 -7.31 5.22
C ALA A 139 15.12 -8.72 5.26
N GLU A 140 14.04 -8.99 4.54
CA GLU A 140 13.42 -10.32 4.49
C GLU A 140 12.91 -10.60 3.08
N ASP A 141 12.97 -11.89 2.69
CA ASP A 141 12.49 -12.37 1.41
C ASP A 141 11.90 -13.76 1.62
N SER A 142 10.60 -13.88 1.42
CA SER A 142 9.87 -15.12 1.65
C SER A 142 9.17 -15.54 0.36
N PRO A 143 9.85 -16.35 -0.49
CA PRO A 143 9.27 -16.79 -1.76
C PRO A 143 8.10 -17.76 -1.57
N ARG A 144 7.14 -17.65 -2.47
CA ARG A 144 5.96 -18.51 -2.52
C ARG A 144 5.76 -18.99 -3.96
N GLU A 145 5.42 -20.27 -4.11
CA GLU A 145 5.15 -20.84 -5.42
C GLU A 145 3.70 -20.64 -5.84
N ALA A 146 3.47 -20.56 -7.15
CA ALA A 146 2.14 -20.56 -7.72
C ALA A 146 1.38 -21.84 -7.30
N ASP A 147 0.09 -21.70 -7.12
CA ASP A 147 -0.79 -22.82 -6.74
C ASP A 147 -2.17 -22.64 -7.37
N GLU A 148 -3.16 -23.41 -6.93
CA GLU A 148 -4.51 -23.37 -7.47
C GLU A 148 -5.18 -22.00 -7.34
N LYS A 149 -4.79 -21.22 -6.32
CA LYS A 149 -5.36 -19.90 -6.03
C LYS A 149 -4.44 -18.75 -6.47
N HIS A 150 -3.19 -19.06 -6.83
CA HIS A 150 -2.17 -18.06 -7.17
C HIS A 150 -1.55 -18.43 -8.52
N LYS A 151 -1.84 -17.65 -9.52
CA LYS A 151 -1.40 -17.90 -10.90
C LYS A 151 0.11 -17.81 -11.09
N TYR A 152 0.78 -16.96 -10.31
CA TYR A 152 2.21 -16.72 -10.43
C TYR A 152 2.95 -17.02 -9.14
N ASN A 153 4.24 -17.28 -9.24
CA ASN A 153 5.11 -17.25 -8.07
C ASN A 153 5.18 -15.82 -7.57
N TYR A 154 5.37 -15.63 -6.29
CA TYR A 154 5.47 -14.31 -5.68
C TYR A 154 6.34 -14.39 -4.44
N SER A 155 6.84 -13.24 -3.97
CA SER A 155 7.65 -13.17 -2.75
C SER A 155 7.13 -12.09 -1.84
N PHE A 156 7.03 -12.38 -0.56
CA PHE A 156 6.80 -11.37 0.46
C PHE A 156 8.17 -10.81 0.85
N THR A 157 8.38 -9.52 0.64
CA THR A 157 9.66 -8.88 0.95
C THR A 157 9.45 -7.73 1.93
N ILE A 158 10.44 -7.52 2.78
CA ILE A 158 10.48 -6.38 3.70
C ILE A 158 11.78 -5.63 3.47
N TRP A 159 11.67 -4.33 3.25
CA TRP A 159 12.79 -3.45 2.99
C TRP A 159 12.89 -2.40 4.07
N LYS A 160 14.11 -2.07 4.48
CA LYS A 160 14.39 -1.07 5.51
C LYS A 160 15.51 -0.13 5.08
N LYS A 161 15.42 1.13 5.54
CA LYS A 161 16.48 2.09 5.36
C LYS A 161 17.63 1.85 6.33
#